data_da6b847f616953bed782db693465eef3
#
_entry.id   da6b847f616953bed782db693465eef3
#
_cell.length_a   1.000
_cell.length_b   1.000
_cell.length_c   1.000
_cell.angle_alpha   90.00
_cell.angle_beta   90.00
_cell.angle_gamma   90.00
#
_symmetry.space_group_name_H-M   'P 1'
#
loop_
_entity.id
_entity.type
_entity.pdbx_description
1 polymer ?
#
loop_
_entity_poly.entity_id
_entity_poly.type
_entity_poly.pdbx_seq_one_letter_code
_entity_poly.pdbx_strand_id
1 'polypeptide(L)'
;MAELRPYQRKTIDQLWLWFEYHAQGNPCIVLPTGSGKSHVIAEICRESVQSWPETRILLLTHQKELIEQDAEKLLQHWPFAPLGIYSAGIGRKELNRITFASIQSIHRRADDVGYIDLVIIDEAHLVSHNDQGMYRNFLEALRQANPELRVVGLTATPWRLGHGLITEGDALFDDVIEVTSIAQLQRQGYLSMLRSKVTKKRLSVEGVHIRGGEYIEAELQKARSEERRVGKECRSRW
;
A
#
# COMPACT_ATOMS: atom_id res chain seq x y z
N MET A 1 1.96 1.36 24.20
CA MET A 1 2.17 1.71 22.79
C MET A 1 3.30 0.84 22.25
N ALA A 2 3.16 0.24 21.08
CA ALA A 2 4.29 -0.44 20.45
C ALA A 2 5.31 0.63 20.02
N GLU A 3 6.55 0.49 20.47
CA GLU A 3 7.61 1.44 20.13
C GLU A 3 7.99 1.25 18.66
N LEU A 4 8.07 2.37 17.90
CA LEU A 4 8.51 2.34 16.52
C LEU A 4 9.98 1.96 16.43
N ARG A 5 10.33 1.14 15.46
CA ARG A 5 11.72 0.86 15.12
C ARG A 5 12.38 2.13 14.54
N PRO A 6 13.70 2.32 14.72
CA PRO A 6 14.39 3.55 14.29
C PRO A 6 14.16 3.92 12.83
N TYR A 7 14.14 2.93 11.93
CA TYR A 7 13.88 3.20 10.51
C TYR A 7 12.42 3.60 10.22
N GLN A 8 11.44 3.10 10.99
CA GLN A 8 10.04 3.49 10.88
C GLN A 8 9.86 4.95 11.30
N ARG A 9 10.46 5.35 12.44
CA ARG A 9 10.48 6.73 12.89
C ARG A 9 11.10 7.64 11.83
N LYS A 10 12.31 7.27 11.36
CA LYS A 10 13.01 8.04 10.33
C LYS A 10 12.18 8.20 9.05
N THR A 11 11.41 7.17 8.66
CA THR A 11 10.53 7.24 7.48
C THR A 11 9.44 8.30 7.65
N ILE A 12 8.82 8.36 8.83
CA ILE A 12 7.80 9.34 9.15
C ILE A 12 8.39 10.74 9.21
N ASP A 13 9.55 10.90 9.84
CA ASP A 13 10.27 12.20 9.89
C ASP A 13 10.60 12.71 8.49
N GLN A 14 11.02 11.82 7.58
CA GLN A 14 11.27 12.18 6.18
C GLN A 14 9.99 12.56 5.42
N LEU A 15 8.85 11.92 5.74
CA LEU A 15 7.56 12.31 5.16
C LEU A 15 7.16 13.72 5.60
N TRP A 16 7.25 14.02 6.90
CA TRP A 16 6.91 15.38 7.40
C TRP A 16 7.85 16.43 6.84
N LEU A 17 9.14 16.13 6.78
CA LEU A 17 10.13 17.00 6.15
C LEU A 17 9.82 17.23 4.67
N TRP A 18 9.43 16.18 3.94
CA TRP A 18 9.03 16.31 2.54
C TRP A 18 7.84 17.24 2.38
N PHE A 19 6.80 17.12 3.19
CA PHE A 19 5.64 18.01 3.16
C PHE A 19 5.97 19.46 3.56
N GLU A 20 6.97 19.67 4.40
CA GLU A 20 7.44 20.99 4.78
C GLU A 20 8.12 21.73 3.60
N TYR A 21 8.91 20.99 2.82
CA TYR A 21 9.65 21.58 1.69
C TYR A 21 8.88 21.59 0.36
N HIS A 22 7.80 20.84 0.24
CA HIS A 22 7.02 20.74 -0.98
C HIS A 22 5.57 21.18 -0.75
N ALA A 23 5.23 22.35 -1.28
CA ALA A 23 3.86 22.87 -1.21
C ALA A 23 2.85 21.98 -1.94
N GLN A 24 3.29 21.28 -3.00
CA GLN A 24 2.48 20.37 -3.83
C GLN A 24 3.23 19.08 -4.08
N GLY A 25 2.52 18.09 -4.62
CA GLY A 25 3.06 16.79 -4.97
C GLY A 25 2.63 15.67 -4.01
N ASN A 26 2.89 14.44 -4.43
CA ASN A 26 2.48 13.23 -3.75
C ASN A 26 3.70 12.30 -3.56
N PRO A 27 4.31 12.23 -2.38
CA PRO A 27 5.43 11.32 -2.12
C PRO A 27 4.94 9.87 -2.01
N CYS A 28 5.81 8.93 -2.35
CA CYS A 28 5.59 7.51 -2.13
C CYS A 28 6.66 6.96 -1.18
N ILE A 29 6.23 6.44 -0.03
CA ILE A 29 7.08 5.74 0.92
C ILE A 29 7.33 4.32 0.42
N VAL A 30 8.60 3.95 0.30
CA VAL A 30 9.02 2.58 -0.03
C VAL A 30 9.56 1.89 1.21
N LEU A 31 8.85 0.85 1.62
CA LEU A 31 9.20 0.02 2.78
C LEU A 31 9.10 -1.46 2.42
N PRO A 32 10.14 -2.27 2.66
CA PRO A 32 10.13 -3.70 2.36
C PRO A 32 8.97 -4.45 3.00
N THR A 33 8.52 -5.54 2.36
CA THR A 33 7.54 -6.45 2.96
C THR A 33 8.06 -6.97 4.31
N GLY A 34 7.19 -7.01 5.31
CA GLY A 34 7.55 -7.40 6.68
C GLY A 34 8.25 -6.31 7.51
N SER A 35 8.47 -5.12 6.96
CA SER A 35 9.06 -3.98 7.70
C SER A 35 8.06 -3.29 8.65
N GLY A 36 6.77 -3.65 8.59
CA GLY A 36 5.73 -3.07 9.43
C GLY A 36 5.14 -1.77 8.88
N LYS A 37 4.78 -1.73 7.58
CA LYS A 37 4.06 -0.61 6.95
C LYS A 37 2.84 -0.16 7.76
N SER A 38 2.03 -1.12 8.24
CA SER A 38 0.83 -0.82 9.05
C SER A 38 1.13 -0.05 10.34
N HIS A 39 2.31 -0.24 10.95
CA HIS A 39 2.74 0.56 12.10
C HIS A 39 3.08 2.00 11.71
N VAL A 40 3.70 2.19 10.54
CA VAL A 40 3.99 3.51 9.98
C VAL A 40 2.70 4.24 9.65
N ILE A 41 1.73 3.58 9.00
CA ILE A 41 0.39 4.12 8.72
C ILE A 41 -0.30 4.56 10.02
N ALA A 42 -0.33 3.69 11.02
CA ALA A 42 -0.98 3.97 12.31
C ALA A 42 -0.37 5.20 12.99
N GLU A 43 0.96 5.33 12.94
CA GLU A 43 1.66 6.46 13.55
C GLU A 43 1.44 7.75 12.77
N ILE A 44 1.46 7.73 11.42
CA ILE A 44 1.09 8.89 10.60
C ILE A 44 -0.31 9.38 10.97
N CYS A 45 -1.28 8.49 11.06
CA CYS A 45 -2.65 8.84 11.46
C CYS A 45 -2.70 9.48 12.86
N ARG A 46 -1.99 8.88 13.82
CA ARG A 46 -1.96 9.36 15.21
C ARG A 46 -1.33 10.75 15.31
N GLU A 47 -0.15 10.94 14.72
CA GLU A 47 0.58 12.22 14.76
C GLU A 47 -0.20 13.33 14.06
N SER A 48 -0.79 13.05 12.90
CA SER A 48 -1.61 14.02 12.17
C SER A 48 -2.75 14.55 13.02
N VAL A 49 -3.53 13.64 13.64
CA VAL A 49 -4.68 14.05 14.46
C VAL A 49 -4.24 14.68 15.78
N GLN A 50 -3.10 14.29 16.34
CA GLN A 50 -2.58 14.91 17.57
C GLN A 50 -2.05 16.33 17.31
N SER A 51 -1.39 16.56 16.18
CA SER A 51 -0.88 17.87 15.81
C SER A 51 -1.98 18.80 15.28
N TRP A 52 -2.93 18.25 14.57
CA TRP A 52 -4.08 18.96 13.97
C TRP A 52 -5.37 18.19 14.28
N PRO A 53 -6.06 18.50 15.40
CA PRO A 53 -7.20 17.73 15.88
C PRO A 53 -8.38 17.62 14.91
N GLU A 54 -8.52 18.56 13.96
CA GLU A 54 -9.61 18.54 12.97
C GLU A 54 -9.24 17.78 11.69
N THR A 55 -8.00 17.29 11.55
CA THR A 55 -7.52 16.56 10.38
C THR A 55 -8.39 15.34 10.10
N ARG A 56 -8.82 15.23 8.86
CA ARG A 56 -9.55 14.07 8.34
C ARG A 56 -8.66 13.27 7.40
N ILE A 57 -8.54 11.97 7.70
CA ILE A 57 -7.63 11.06 7.02
C ILE A 57 -8.43 9.94 6.35
N LEU A 58 -8.08 9.64 5.11
CA LEU A 58 -8.64 8.53 4.35
C LEU A 58 -7.53 7.57 3.93
N LEU A 59 -7.52 6.35 4.48
CA LEU A 59 -6.69 5.26 3.99
C LEU A 59 -7.43 4.49 2.90
N LEU A 60 -6.79 4.36 1.75
CA LEU A 60 -7.31 3.61 0.60
C LEU A 60 -6.47 2.37 0.34
N THR A 61 -7.13 1.23 0.16
CA THR A 61 -6.50 -0.02 -0.25
C THR A 61 -7.39 -0.79 -1.23
N HIS A 62 -6.80 -1.74 -1.97
CA HIS A 62 -7.50 -2.63 -2.88
C HIS A 62 -8.09 -3.87 -2.18
N GLN A 63 -7.50 -4.31 -1.08
CA GLN A 63 -7.79 -5.58 -0.43
C GLN A 63 -8.48 -5.36 0.91
N LYS A 64 -9.59 -6.05 1.15
CA LYS A 64 -10.34 -5.94 2.41
C LYS A 64 -9.54 -6.45 3.61
N GLU A 65 -8.70 -7.47 3.40
CA GLU A 65 -7.85 -8.06 4.43
C GLU A 65 -6.84 -7.03 4.98
N LEU A 66 -6.34 -6.13 4.13
CA LEU A 66 -5.45 -5.05 4.55
C LEU A 66 -6.19 -4.00 5.39
N ILE A 67 -7.46 -3.70 5.07
CA ILE A 67 -8.27 -2.78 5.88
C ILE A 67 -8.39 -3.29 7.32
N GLU A 68 -8.71 -4.57 7.50
CA GLU A 68 -8.86 -5.19 8.82
C GLU A 68 -7.52 -5.22 9.57
N GLN A 69 -6.45 -5.56 8.89
CA GLN A 69 -5.10 -5.60 9.45
C GLN A 69 -4.60 -4.22 9.89
N ASP A 70 -4.78 -3.21 9.03
CA ASP A 70 -4.35 -1.84 9.34
C ASP A 70 -5.21 -1.22 10.44
N ALA A 71 -6.53 -1.50 10.44
CA ALA A 71 -7.43 -1.09 11.49
C ALA A 71 -7.05 -1.69 12.85
N GLU A 72 -6.74 -2.99 12.89
CA GLU A 72 -6.25 -3.66 14.10
C GLU A 72 -4.95 -3.01 14.59
N LYS A 73 -4.00 -2.73 13.71
CA LYS A 73 -2.73 -2.07 14.06
C LYS A 73 -2.95 -0.66 14.59
N LEU A 74 -3.81 0.13 13.95
CA LEU A 74 -4.16 1.46 14.45
C LEU A 74 -4.74 1.39 15.87
N LEU A 75 -5.70 0.50 16.12
CA LEU A 75 -6.32 0.35 17.44
C LEU A 75 -5.38 -0.24 18.49
N GLN A 76 -4.40 -1.06 18.11
CA GLN A 76 -3.33 -1.51 19.00
C GLN A 76 -2.41 -0.36 19.43
N HIS A 77 -2.12 0.59 18.52
CA HIS A 77 -1.31 1.77 18.81
C HIS A 77 -2.11 2.85 19.53
N TRP A 78 -3.36 3.02 19.15
CA TRP A 78 -4.25 4.06 19.64
C TRP A 78 -5.67 3.51 19.83
N PRO A 79 -5.99 2.93 21.02
CA PRO A 79 -7.26 2.24 21.27
C PRO A 79 -8.53 3.10 21.08
N PHE A 80 -8.42 4.41 21.24
CA PHE A 80 -9.51 5.37 21.09
C PHE A 80 -9.44 6.17 19.79
N ALA A 81 -8.75 5.66 18.77
CA ALA A 81 -8.71 6.31 17.47
C ALA A 81 -10.13 6.50 16.90
N PRO A 82 -10.46 7.67 16.38
CA PRO A 82 -11.77 7.94 15.75
C PRO A 82 -11.82 7.26 14.37
N LEU A 83 -11.83 5.93 14.36
CA LEU A 83 -11.75 5.08 13.16
C LEU A 83 -13.13 4.71 12.66
N GLY A 84 -13.36 4.90 11.36
CA GLY A 84 -14.45 4.34 10.57
C GLY A 84 -13.93 3.34 9.54
N ILE A 85 -14.75 2.40 9.12
CA ILE A 85 -14.43 1.44 8.06
C ILE A 85 -15.49 1.56 6.97
N TYR A 86 -15.03 1.76 5.72
CA TYR A 86 -15.91 1.85 4.55
C TYR A 86 -15.53 0.77 3.51
N SER A 87 -16.16 -0.38 3.61
CA SER A 87 -15.91 -1.51 2.71
C SER A 87 -17.15 -2.40 2.57
N ALA A 88 -17.64 -2.54 1.35
CA ALA A 88 -18.74 -3.45 1.04
C ALA A 88 -18.35 -4.91 1.33
N GLY A 89 -17.09 -5.29 1.09
CA GLY A 89 -16.58 -6.63 1.36
C GLY A 89 -16.54 -7.01 2.84
N ILE A 90 -16.48 -6.00 3.73
CA ILE A 90 -16.53 -6.17 5.20
C ILE A 90 -17.96 -5.94 5.71
N GLY A 91 -18.86 -5.37 4.90
CA GLY A 91 -20.23 -5.06 5.29
C GLY A 91 -20.35 -3.79 6.16
N ARG A 92 -19.32 -2.94 6.20
CA ARG A 92 -19.31 -1.69 6.98
C ARG A 92 -19.25 -0.48 6.06
N LYS A 93 -19.99 0.59 6.40
CA LYS A 93 -20.03 1.87 5.68
C LYS A 93 -20.01 3.03 6.67
N GLU A 94 -18.98 3.07 7.48
CA GLU A 94 -18.79 4.05 8.54
C GLU A 94 -17.72 5.06 8.12
N LEU A 95 -18.10 6.35 8.11
CA LEU A 95 -17.18 7.47 7.93
C LEU A 95 -16.86 8.08 9.29
N ASN A 96 -15.59 8.31 9.55
CA ASN A 96 -15.13 8.99 10.76
C ASN A 96 -13.94 9.89 10.42
N ARG A 97 -13.33 10.54 11.41
CA ARG A 97 -12.15 11.38 11.24
C ARG A 97 -10.99 10.63 10.57
N ILE A 98 -10.76 9.40 10.96
CA ILE A 98 -9.90 8.45 10.24
C ILE A 98 -10.81 7.41 9.62
N THR A 99 -10.80 7.27 8.31
CA THR A 99 -11.59 6.27 7.60
C THR A 99 -10.68 5.35 6.79
N PHE A 100 -10.79 4.06 7.02
CA PHE A 100 -10.12 3.04 6.21
C PHE A 100 -11.11 2.45 5.22
N ALA A 101 -10.79 2.51 3.94
CA ALA A 101 -11.73 2.22 2.89
C ALA A 101 -11.14 1.36 1.75
N SER A 102 -11.98 0.48 1.20
CA SER A 102 -11.69 -0.14 -0.08
C SER A 102 -12.02 0.84 -1.20
N ILE A 103 -11.07 1.08 -2.10
CA ILE A 103 -11.28 2.00 -3.24
C ILE A 103 -12.49 1.59 -4.08
N GLN A 104 -12.74 0.28 -4.27
CA GLN A 104 -13.89 -0.23 -5.01
C GLN A 104 -15.22 0.19 -4.39
N SER A 105 -15.26 0.37 -3.07
CA SER A 105 -16.50 0.73 -2.36
C SER A 105 -16.74 2.24 -2.30
N ILE A 106 -15.66 3.06 -2.28
CA ILE A 106 -15.77 4.48 -1.95
C ILE A 106 -15.56 5.42 -3.15
N HIS A 107 -14.95 4.97 -4.25
CA HIS A 107 -14.52 5.84 -5.36
C HIS A 107 -15.63 6.69 -6.00
N ARG A 108 -16.90 6.30 -5.84
CA ARG A 108 -18.06 7.05 -6.37
C ARG A 108 -18.81 7.86 -5.29
N ARG A 109 -18.17 8.05 -4.14
CA ARG A 109 -18.76 8.65 -2.95
C ARG A 109 -17.99 9.85 -2.43
N ALA A 110 -17.31 10.59 -3.33
CA ALA A 110 -16.54 11.76 -2.93
C ALA A 110 -17.39 12.80 -2.19
N ASP A 111 -18.63 13.02 -2.62
CA ASP A 111 -19.57 13.94 -1.98
C ASP A 111 -19.96 13.49 -0.56
N ASP A 112 -20.16 12.19 -0.36
CA ASP A 112 -20.48 11.62 0.97
C ASP A 112 -19.27 11.72 1.92
N VAL A 113 -18.06 11.56 1.38
CA VAL A 113 -16.79 11.64 2.14
C VAL A 113 -16.49 13.08 2.52
N GLY A 114 -16.73 14.01 1.60
CA GLY A 114 -16.53 15.44 1.79
C GLY A 114 -15.06 15.82 1.96
N TYR A 115 -14.79 16.79 2.82
CA TYR A 115 -13.45 17.36 3.03
C TYR A 115 -12.49 16.34 3.66
N ILE A 116 -11.34 16.12 3.03
CA ILE A 116 -10.24 15.26 3.52
C ILE A 116 -8.94 16.05 3.41
N ASP A 117 -8.10 15.98 4.45
CA ASP A 117 -6.78 16.64 4.48
C ASP A 117 -5.67 15.73 3.96
N LEU A 118 -5.73 14.43 4.31
CA LEU A 118 -4.70 13.46 3.95
C LEU A 118 -5.31 12.18 3.43
N VAL A 119 -4.90 11.78 2.22
CA VAL A 119 -5.14 10.45 1.67
C VAL A 119 -3.87 9.63 1.76
N ILE A 120 -3.96 8.45 2.37
CA ILE A 120 -2.91 7.44 2.42
C ILE A 120 -3.32 6.31 1.48
N ILE A 121 -2.46 5.91 0.55
CA ILE A 121 -2.73 4.81 -0.38
C ILE A 121 -1.79 3.66 -0.06
N ASP A 122 -2.32 2.59 0.53
CA ASP A 122 -1.54 1.37 0.73
C ASP A 122 -1.49 0.54 -0.55
N GLU A 123 -0.39 -0.21 -0.72
CA GLU A 123 -0.02 -0.90 -1.96
C GLU A 123 -0.11 0.02 -3.20
N ALA A 124 0.53 1.19 -3.08
CA ALA A 124 0.48 2.28 -4.06
C ALA A 124 0.88 1.87 -5.49
N HIS A 125 1.63 0.77 -5.65
CA HIS A 125 1.98 0.21 -6.95
C HIS A 125 0.75 -0.27 -7.76
N LEU A 126 -0.40 -0.48 -7.11
CA LEU A 126 -1.66 -0.86 -7.78
C LEU A 126 -2.41 0.32 -8.40
N VAL A 127 -2.00 1.56 -8.13
CA VAL A 127 -2.62 2.75 -8.74
C VAL A 127 -2.28 2.81 -10.23
N SER A 128 -3.27 2.80 -11.11
CA SER A 128 -3.07 2.82 -12.56
C SER A 128 -2.40 4.11 -13.03
N HIS A 129 -1.53 4.02 -14.05
CA HIS A 129 -0.99 5.18 -14.77
C HIS A 129 -2.03 5.86 -15.68
N ASN A 130 -3.12 5.18 -16.03
CA ASN A 130 -4.17 5.75 -16.87
C ASN A 130 -5.03 6.74 -16.08
N ASP A 131 -5.30 7.90 -16.65
CA ASP A 131 -6.12 8.97 -16.05
C ASP A 131 -7.52 8.56 -15.67
N GLN A 132 -8.04 7.50 -16.27
CA GLN A 132 -9.39 6.98 -16.02
C GLN A 132 -9.43 5.94 -14.87
N GLY A 133 -8.35 5.76 -14.12
CA GLY A 133 -8.33 4.86 -12.98
C GLY A 133 -9.20 5.36 -11.82
N MET A 134 -9.80 4.45 -11.07
CA MET A 134 -10.65 4.76 -9.91
C MET A 134 -9.98 5.72 -8.91
N TYR A 135 -8.67 5.57 -8.67
CA TYR A 135 -7.93 6.42 -7.73
C TYR A 135 -7.86 7.86 -8.21
N ARG A 136 -7.44 8.11 -9.48
CA ARG A 136 -7.27 9.47 -9.99
C ARG A 136 -8.58 10.24 -10.01
N ASN A 137 -9.64 9.65 -10.54
CA ASN A 137 -10.95 10.28 -10.59
C ASN A 137 -11.49 10.61 -9.19
N PHE A 138 -11.27 9.71 -8.24
CA PHE A 138 -11.71 9.92 -6.86
C PHE A 138 -10.91 11.01 -6.16
N LEU A 139 -9.56 11.01 -6.31
CA LEU A 139 -8.70 12.05 -5.75
C LEU A 139 -8.99 13.42 -6.35
N GLU A 140 -9.28 13.48 -7.65
CA GLU A 140 -9.67 14.72 -8.30
C GLU A 140 -11.00 15.27 -7.74
N ALA A 141 -11.98 14.40 -7.53
CA ALA A 141 -13.24 14.79 -6.90
C ALA A 141 -13.02 15.28 -5.44
N LEU A 142 -12.14 14.65 -4.67
CA LEU A 142 -11.79 15.12 -3.32
C LEU A 142 -11.06 16.48 -3.35
N ARG A 143 -10.22 16.72 -4.35
CA ARG A 143 -9.53 18.02 -4.52
C ARG A 143 -10.48 19.18 -4.85
N GLN A 144 -11.65 18.90 -5.40
CA GLN A 144 -12.68 19.93 -5.55
C GLN A 144 -13.20 20.43 -4.20
N ALA A 145 -13.27 19.56 -3.20
CA ALA A 145 -13.65 19.93 -1.83
C ALA A 145 -12.47 20.51 -1.03
N ASN A 146 -11.24 20.02 -1.28
CA ASN A 146 -10.03 20.49 -0.65
C ASN A 146 -8.87 20.57 -1.66
N PRO A 147 -8.57 21.73 -2.24
CA PRO A 147 -7.43 21.94 -3.15
C PRO A 147 -6.07 21.63 -2.51
N GLU A 148 -5.96 21.73 -1.19
CA GLU A 148 -4.74 21.46 -0.41
C GLU A 148 -4.61 20.00 0.01
N LEU A 149 -5.45 19.10 -0.54
CA LEU A 149 -5.41 17.67 -0.25
C LEU A 149 -4.01 17.10 -0.44
N ARG A 150 -3.45 16.52 0.63
CA ARG A 150 -2.19 15.78 0.60
C ARG A 150 -2.44 14.31 0.30
N VAL A 151 -1.59 13.73 -0.53
CA VAL A 151 -1.65 12.30 -0.87
C VAL A 151 -0.28 11.69 -0.63
N VAL A 152 -0.23 10.55 0.07
CA VAL A 152 0.98 9.76 0.26
C VAL A 152 0.73 8.31 -0.13
N GLY A 153 1.64 7.73 -0.90
CA GLY A 153 1.62 6.30 -1.20
C GLY A 153 2.51 5.51 -0.25
N LEU A 154 2.14 4.26 0.00
CA LEU A 154 3.03 3.27 0.62
C LEU A 154 3.10 2.03 -0.26
N THR A 155 4.30 1.50 -0.46
CA THR A 155 4.50 0.25 -1.22
C THR A 155 5.78 -0.46 -0.79
N ALA A 156 5.84 -1.76 -1.03
CA ALA A 156 7.08 -2.52 -0.92
C ALA A 156 7.84 -2.58 -2.25
N THR A 157 7.16 -2.33 -3.35
CA THR A 157 7.67 -2.47 -4.72
C THR A 157 7.41 -1.20 -5.52
N PRO A 158 8.40 -0.29 -5.64
CA PRO A 158 8.22 0.95 -6.41
C PRO A 158 8.23 0.72 -7.93
N TRP A 159 8.46 -0.52 -8.36
CA TRP A 159 8.53 -0.90 -9.77
C TRP A 159 7.29 -1.65 -10.22
N ARG A 160 6.86 -1.39 -11.46
CA ARG A 160 5.77 -2.09 -12.12
C ARG A 160 6.28 -2.83 -13.35
N LEU A 161 5.89 -4.08 -13.49
CA LEU A 161 6.18 -4.86 -14.71
C LEU A 161 5.59 -4.16 -15.93
N GLY A 162 6.47 -3.78 -16.89
CA GLY A 162 6.08 -3.13 -18.13
C GLY A 162 5.83 -1.62 -18.06
N HIS A 163 5.94 -0.99 -16.88
CA HIS A 163 5.65 0.44 -16.70
C HIS A 163 6.74 1.26 -16.01
N GLY A 164 7.80 0.63 -15.50
CA GLY A 164 8.92 1.33 -14.85
C GLY A 164 8.63 1.73 -13.38
N LEU A 165 9.27 2.78 -12.94
CA LEU A 165 9.11 3.32 -11.57
C LEU A 165 7.73 3.93 -11.36
N ILE A 166 7.25 3.89 -10.12
CA ILE A 166 5.97 4.46 -9.69
C ILE A 166 5.90 5.98 -9.87
N THR A 167 7.05 6.63 -10.08
CA THR A 167 7.20 8.07 -10.30
C THR A 167 7.48 8.45 -11.75
N GLU A 168 7.56 7.48 -12.66
CA GLU A 168 7.85 7.73 -14.08
C GLU A 168 6.59 8.00 -14.90
N GLY A 169 6.75 8.84 -15.94
CA GLY A 169 5.68 9.19 -16.87
C GLY A 169 4.60 10.04 -16.21
N ASP A 170 3.35 9.85 -16.62
CA ASP A 170 2.19 10.48 -16.00
C ASP A 170 1.77 9.72 -14.74
N ALA A 171 2.68 9.66 -13.75
CA ALA A 171 2.46 8.99 -12.49
C ALA A 171 1.65 9.86 -11.50
N LEU A 172 0.99 9.21 -10.52
CA LEU A 172 0.34 9.91 -9.43
C LEU A 172 1.36 10.43 -8.40
N PHE A 173 2.48 9.73 -8.26
CA PHE A 173 3.50 10.03 -7.27
C PHE A 173 4.68 10.74 -7.92
N ASP A 174 5.20 11.76 -7.27
CA ASP A 174 6.24 12.63 -7.78
C ASP A 174 7.64 12.27 -7.27
N ASP A 175 7.71 11.63 -6.09
CA ASP A 175 8.97 11.34 -5.41
C ASP A 175 8.89 10.04 -4.58
N VAL A 176 10.05 9.49 -4.24
CA VAL A 176 10.19 8.26 -3.45
C VAL A 176 10.95 8.54 -2.16
N ILE A 177 10.34 8.20 -1.03
CA ILE A 177 10.98 8.20 0.29
C ILE A 177 11.39 6.76 0.63
N GLU A 178 12.66 6.43 0.43
CA GLU A 178 13.23 5.13 0.77
C GLU A 178 14.33 5.31 1.84
N VAL A 179 14.04 4.92 3.09
CA VAL A 179 14.94 5.10 4.24
C VAL A 179 15.77 3.85 4.51
N THR A 180 15.28 2.67 4.08
CA THR A 180 15.91 1.38 4.36
C THR A 180 15.67 0.37 3.25
N SER A 181 16.56 -0.60 3.12
CA SER A 181 16.46 -1.70 2.17
C SER A 181 16.30 -3.05 2.89
N ILE A 182 15.87 -4.09 2.14
CA ILE A 182 15.80 -5.48 2.64
C ILE A 182 17.15 -5.89 3.25
N ALA A 183 18.26 -5.61 2.56
CA ALA A 183 19.59 -5.98 3.01
C ALA A 183 20.01 -5.29 4.32
N GLN A 184 19.59 -4.03 4.51
CA GLN A 184 19.83 -3.31 5.76
C GLN A 184 19.00 -3.89 6.90
N LEU A 185 17.71 -4.16 6.69
CA LEU A 185 16.83 -4.74 7.71
C LEU A 185 17.25 -6.15 8.10
N GLN A 186 17.78 -6.94 7.17
CA GLN A 186 18.37 -8.25 7.46
C GLN A 186 19.62 -8.14 8.31
N ARG A 187 20.55 -7.23 7.96
CA ARG A 187 21.77 -6.99 8.76
C ARG A 187 21.48 -6.50 10.17
N GLN A 188 20.41 -5.73 10.34
CA GLN A 188 19.96 -5.23 11.64
C GLN A 188 19.11 -6.25 12.42
N GLY A 189 18.82 -7.42 11.85
CA GLY A 189 18.02 -8.46 12.49
C GLY A 189 16.50 -8.21 12.52
N TYR A 190 16.01 -7.19 11.81
CA TYR A 190 14.57 -6.91 11.70
C TYR A 190 13.85 -7.81 10.70
N LEU A 191 14.56 -8.33 9.71
CA LEU A 191 14.08 -9.32 8.75
C LEU A 191 14.96 -10.55 8.75
N SER A 192 14.35 -11.71 8.59
CA SER A 192 15.07 -12.99 8.46
C SER A 192 15.88 -13.02 7.16
N MET A 193 17.02 -13.69 7.19
CA MET A 193 17.82 -13.94 6.00
C MET A 193 17.04 -14.82 5.01
N LEU A 194 16.90 -14.34 3.79
CA LEU A 194 16.29 -15.12 2.70
C LEU A 194 17.28 -16.21 2.29
N ARG A 195 16.88 -17.48 2.43
CA ARG A 195 17.61 -18.61 1.87
C ARG A 195 16.91 -19.05 0.59
N SER A 196 17.51 -18.74 -0.55
CA SER A 196 17.02 -19.23 -1.84
C SER A 196 17.19 -20.75 -1.91
N LYS A 197 16.09 -21.48 -2.01
CA LYS A 197 16.13 -22.89 -2.43
C LYS A 197 16.16 -22.90 -3.95
N VAL A 198 17.35 -23.04 -4.52
CA VAL A 198 17.50 -23.21 -5.96
C VAL A 198 16.87 -24.56 -6.35
N THR A 199 15.75 -24.53 -7.04
CA THR A 199 15.20 -25.71 -7.70
C THR A 199 15.94 -25.90 -9.02
N LYS A 200 16.31 -27.13 -9.35
CA LYS A 200 16.97 -27.49 -10.64
C LYS A 200 16.10 -27.17 -11.87
N LYS A 201 14.80 -26.95 -11.68
CA LYS A 201 13.86 -26.55 -12.73
C LYS A 201 13.51 -25.06 -12.59
N ARG A 202 13.66 -24.31 -13.66
CA ARG A 202 13.09 -22.97 -13.79
C ARG A 202 11.58 -23.11 -13.94
N LEU A 203 10.80 -22.38 -13.13
CA LEU A 203 9.36 -22.26 -13.32
C LEU A 203 9.11 -21.50 -14.63
N SER A 204 8.38 -22.10 -15.57
CA SER A 204 7.90 -21.37 -16.75
C SER A 204 6.70 -20.53 -16.33
N VAL A 205 6.74 -19.27 -16.69
CA VAL A 205 5.62 -18.33 -16.57
C VAL A 205 4.94 -18.09 -17.92
N GLU A 206 5.24 -18.96 -18.89
CA GLU A 206 4.67 -18.90 -20.23
C GLU A 206 3.15 -19.13 -20.15
N GLY A 207 2.35 -18.21 -20.71
CA GLY A 207 0.89 -18.26 -20.64
C GLY A 207 0.27 -17.70 -19.35
N VAL A 208 1.06 -17.16 -18.41
CA VAL A 208 0.56 -16.45 -17.23
C VAL A 208 0.37 -14.96 -17.56
N HIS A 209 -0.86 -14.48 -17.44
CA HIS A 209 -1.18 -13.08 -17.74
C HIS A 209 -0.81 -12.15 -16.58
N ILE A 210 -0.55 -10.89 -16.94
CA ILE A 210 -0.25 -9.81 -15.99
C ILE A 210 -1.48 -8.92 -15.86
N ARG A 211 -1.88 -8.62 -14.63
CA ARG A 211 -2.97 -7.69 -14.32
C ARG A 211 -2.52 -6.72 -13.22
N GLY A 212 -2.61 -5.42 -13.49
CA GLY A 212 -2.18 -4.39 -12.53
C GLY A 212 -0.69 -4.38 -12.20
N GLY A 213 0.17 -4.92 -13.10
CA GLY A 213 1.62 -5.00 -12.89
C GLY A 213 2.09 -6.24 -12.12
N GLU A 214 1.18 -7.18 -11.81
CA GLU A 214 1.47 -8.44 -11.14
C GLU A 214 0.95 -9.64 -11.96
N TYR A 215 1.58 -10.80 -11.78
CA TYR A 215 1.06 -12.03 -12.37
C TYR A 215 -0.25 -12.43 -11.70
N ILE A 216 -1.23 -12.91 -12.49
CA ILE A 216 -2.49 -13.43 -11.94
C ILE A 216 -2.19 -14.68 -11.11
N GLU A 217 -2.40 -14.61 -9.81
CA GLU A 217 -2.01 -15.63 -8.84
C GLU A 217 -2.62 -17.01 -9.14
N ALA A 218 -3.89 -17.06 -9.56
CA ALA A 218 -4.57 -18.30 -9.93
C ALA A 218 -3.89 -18.98 -11.13
N GLU A 219 -3.43 -18.23 -12.13
CA GLU A 219 -2.72 -18.75 -13.31
C GLU A 219 -1.31 -19.21 -12.93
N LEU A 220 -0.64 -18.44 -12.06
CA LEU A 220 0.67 -18.81 -11.53
C LEU A 220 0.62 -20.10 -10.71
N GLN A 221 -0.42 -20.30 -9.90
CA GLN A 221 -0.64 -21.53 -9.14
C GLN A 221 -0.94 -22.72 -10.07
N LYS A 222 -1.70 -22.49 -11.15
CA LYS A 222 -1.98 -23.51 -12.16
C LYS A 222 -0.70 -23.93 -12.89
N ALA A 223 0.12 -23.00 -13.34
CA ALA A 223 1.42 -23.27 -13.95
C ALA A 223 2.33 -24.10 -13.01
N ARG A 224 2.36 -23.76 -11.72
CA ARG A 224 3.08 -24.54 -10.68
C ARG A 224 2.54 -25.94 -10.48
N SER A 225 1.22 -26.13 -10.58
CA SER A 225 0.59 -27.45 -10.39
C SER A 225 0.78 -28.38 -11.59
N GLU A 226 0.78 -27.84 -12.80
CA GLU A 226 1.05 -28.58 -14.04
C GLU A 226 2.49 -29.07 -14.09
N GLU A 227 3.46 -28.25 -13.72
CA GLU A 227 4.87 -28.70 -13.61
C GLU A 227 5.08 -29.79 -12.56
N ARG A 228 4.34 -29.77 -11.44
CA ARG A 228 4.35 -30.85 -10.44
C ARG A 228 3.77 -32.17 -11.00
N ARG A 229 2.73 -32.12 -11.84
CA ARG A 229 2.15 -33.28 -12.50
C ARG A 229 3.13 -33.92 -13.48
N VAL A 230 3.69 -33.12 -14.40
CA VAL A 230 4.71 -33.58 -15.37
C VAL A 230 5.91 -34.20 -14.65
N GLY A 231 6.37 -33.59 -13.53
CA GLY A 231 7.47 -34.15 -12.73
C GLY A 231 7.17 -35.47 -12.01
N LYS A 232 5.90 -35.79 -11.74
CA LYS A 232 5.47 -37.08 -11.16
C LYS A 232 5.32 -38.17 -12.23
N GLU A 233 4.80 -37.83 -13.39
CA GLU A 233 4.64 -38.81 -14.51
C GLU A 233 5.99 -39.27 -15.05
N CYS A 234 7.02 -38.42 -15.04
CA CYS A 234 8.38 -38.83 -15.39
C CYS A 234 9.04 -39.77 -14.37
N ARG A 235 8.56 -39.81 -13.11
CA ARG A 235 9.11 -40.73 -12.07
C ARG A 235 8.42 -42.08 -12.01
N SER A 236 7.26 -42.24 -12.64
CA SER A 236 6.50 -43.52 -12.65
C SER A 236 6.82 -44.41 -13.85
N ARG A 237 7.79 -44.03 -14.69
CA ARG A 237 8.22 -44.78 -15.89
C ARG A 237 9.63 -45.36 -15.81
N TRP A 238 10.21 -45.50 -14.59
CA TRP A 238 11.49 -46.20 -14.36
C TRP A 238 11.31 -47.24 -13.24
#